data_2edad4caaa8ba37110c0c6bc852d9bd1
#
_entry.id   2edad4caaa8ba37110c0c6bc852d9bd1
#
_cell.length_a   1.000
_cell.length_b   1.000
_cell.length_c   1.000
_cell.angle_alpha   90.00
_cell.angle_beta   90.00
_cell.angle_gamma   90.00
#
_symmetry.space_group_name_H-M   'P 1'
#
loop_
_entity.id
_entity.type
_entity.pdbx_description
1 polymer ?
#
loop_
_entity_poly.entity_id
_entity_poly.type
_entity_poly.pdbx_seq_one_letter_code
_entity_poly.pdbx_strand_id
1 'polypeptide(L)'
;MIKSIFISASLLASATFFSQNLKKVSYQDGTQKLNGLVTSNAGKKLPGVLILPAWKGIDDEAKTAAADLEKQGYIAFIADIYGEGNIPADNASAGKTAGFYKKDFAAYQKRISLALEQLKKNGAIPEKIAVIGYCFGGTGALESARGKLPVVGVVSIHGSIGKDQSRPNEAISTKILVENPAEDKGVTPEDYNNLVKEMNDGKADWQIITYANSKHTFTDPKSADYNPVMAKRAWNHTLMFLKEILK
;
A
#
# COMPACT_ATOMS: atom_id res chain seq x y z
N MET A 1 -26.97 55.66 -24.10
CA MET A 1 -26.27 55.05 -22.94
C MET A 1 -26.77 53.62 -22.78
N ILE A 2 -26.00 52.66 -23.27
CA ILE A 2 -26.35 51.24 -23.21
C ILE A 2 -25.59 50.68 -22.02
N LYS A 3 -26.31 50.19 -21.00
CA LYS A 3 -25.75 49.52 -19.81
C LYS A 3 -25.56 48.06 -20.13
N SER A 4 -24.29 47.62 -20.26
CA SER A 4 -23.92 46.24 -20.38
C SER A 4 -23.99 45.56 -18.99
N ILE A 5 -24.87 44.59 -18.86
CA ILE A 5 -24.99 43.73 -17.67
C ILE A 5 -24.04 42.55 -17.88
N PHE A 6 -22.95 42.46 -17.09
CA PHE A 6 -22.09 41.28 -17.00
C PHE A 6 -22.76 40.29 -16.04
N ILE A 7 -23.23 39.16 -16.58
CA ILE A 7 -23.66 38.01 -15.79
C ILE A 7 -22.44 37.15 -15.53
N SER A 8 -21.91 37.21 -14.31
CA SER A 8 -20.87 36.27 -13.85
C SER A 8 -21.52 34.91 -13.55
N ALA A 9 -21.30 33.96 -14.40
CA ALA A 9 -21.65 32.57 -14.15
C ALA A 9 -20.62 31.95 -13.21
N SER A 10 -20.96 31.82 -11.93
CA SER A 10 -20.18 31.07 -10.95
C SER A 10 -20.37 29.57 -11.25
N LEU A 11 -19.35 28.91 -11.81
CA LEU A 11 -19.28 27.46 -11.86
C LEU A 11 -19.02 26.93 -10.44
N LEU A 12 -20.09 26.50 -9.77
CA LEU A 12 -19.99 25.65 -8.58
C LEU A 12 -19.49 24.27 -9.04
N ALA A 13 -18.20 24.00 -8.86
CA ALA A 13 -17.65 22.66 -8.95
C ALA A 13 -18.22 21.85 -7.79
N SER A 14 -19.24 21.05 -8.05
CA SER A 14 -19.78 20.07 -7.10
C SER A 14 -18.70 19.01 -6.89
N ALA A 15 -17.93 19.08 -5.80
CA ALA A 15 -17.13 17.98 -5.32
C ALA A 15 -18.10 16.86 -4.90
N THR A 16 -18.31 15.89 -5.79
CA THR A 16 -19.00 14.66 -5.44
C THR A 16 -18.11 13.89 -4.48
N PHE A 17 -18.39 14.02 -3.18
CA PHE A 17 -17.90 13.07 -2.18
C PHE A 17 -18.52 11.72 -2.52
N PHE A 18 -17.79 10.90 -3.26
CA PHE A 18 -18.14 9.50 -3.36
C PHE A 18 -17.96 8.88 -1.97
N SER A 19 -19.06 8.61 -1.30
CA SER A 19 -19.08 7.77 -0.10
C SER A 19 -18.42 6.44 -0.49
N GLN A 20 -17.23 6.20 0.03
CA GLN A 20 -16.52 4.95 -0.21
C GLN A 20 -17.27 3.86 0.55
N ASN A 21 -18.02 3.01 -0.17
CA ASN A 21 -18.78 1.91 0.40
C ASN A 21 -17.87 0.73 0.84
N LEU A 22 -16.89 1.05 1.70
CA LEU A 22 -16.03 0.03 2.30
C LEU A 22 -16.76 -0.66 3.46
N LYS A 23 -16.74 -1.99 3.47
CA LYS A 23 -17.35 -2.80 4.51
C LYS A 23 -16.29 -3.23 5.53
N LYS A 24 -16.62 -3.07 6.83
CA LYS A 24 -15.76 -3.55 7.92
C LYS A 24 -15.77 -5.08 7.96
N VAL A 25 -14.59 -5.67 8.08
CA VAL A 25 -14.38 -7.11 8.28
C VAL A 25 -13.57 -7.29 9.54
N SER A 26 -14.17 -7.98 10.53
CA SER A 26 -13.48 -8.30 11.78
C SER A 26 -12.87 -9.70 11.72
N TYR A 27 -11.63 -9.82 12.18
CA TYR A 27 -10.89 -11.09 12.27
C TYR A 27 -9.98 -11.07 13.50
N GLN A 28 -9.21 -12.13 13.76
CA GLN A 28 -8.45 -12.26 15.01
C GLN A 28 -7.04 -12.78 14.76
N ASP A 29 -6.12 -12.33 15.61
CA ASP A 29 -4.83 -12.93 15.86
C ASP A 29 -4.75 -13.33 17.33
N GLY A 30 -5.01 -14.60 17.64
CA GLY A 30 -5.23 -15.05 19.01
C GLY A 30 -6.38 -14.29 19.67
N THR A 31 -6.11 -13.56 20.74
CA THR A 31 -7.08 -12.71 21.44
C THR A 31 -7.20 -11.30 20.87
N GLN A 32 -6.26 -10.89 20.00
CA GLN A 32 -6.27 -9.55 19.40
C GLN A 32 -7.28 -9.48 18.26
N LYS A 33 -8.29 -8.63 18.42
CA LYS A 33 -9.26 -8.34 17.36
C LYS A 33 -8.67 -7.33 16.35
N LEU A 34 -8.88 -7.60 15.07
CA LEU A 34 -8.45 -6.83 13.93
C LEU A 34 -9.67 -6.40 13.11
N ASN A 35 -9.63 -5.19 12.53
CA ASN A 35 -10.76 -4.61 11.80
C ASN A 35 -10.29 -4.04 10.46
N GLY A 36 -10.23 -4.87 9.42
CA GLY A 36 -9.94 -4.44 8.06
C GLY A 36 -11.17 -3.88 7.35
N LEU A 37 -10.94 -3.35 6.15
CA LEU A 37 -12.00 -2.83 5.28
C LEU A 37 -11.93 -3.53 3.91
N VAL A 38 -13.07 -3.92 3.35
CA VAL A 38 -13.17 -4.52 2.01
C VAL A 38 -14.09 -3.71 1.11
N THR A 39 -13.79 -3.67 -0.18
CA THR A 39 -14.61 -3.01 -1.20
C THR A 39 -15.99 -3.64 -1.38
N SER A 40 -16.94 -2.91 -1.93
CA SER A 40 -18.35 -3.32 -2.03
C SER A 40 -18.56 -4.50 -2.98
N ASN A 41 -17.64 -4.72 -3.92
CA ASN A 41 -17.64 -5.81 -4.87
C ASN A 41 -17.15 -7.17 -4.31
N ALA A 42 -16.95 -7.27 -2.99
CA ALA A 42 -16.63 -8.53 -2.31
C ALA A 42 -17.61 -9.65 -2.69
N GLY A 43 -17.10 -10.87 -2.86
CA GLY A 43 -17.86 -12.07 -3.27
C GLY A 43 -17.93 -12.30 -4.79
N LYS A 44 -17.44 -11.38 -5.63
CA LYS A 44 -17.57 -11.47 -7.10
C LYS A 44 -16.51 -12.35 -7.79
N LYS A 45 -15.64 -13.05 -7.06
CA LYS A 45 -14.55 -13.87 -7.64
C LYS A 45 -13.71 -13.08 -8.64
N LEU A 46 -13.09 -12.03 -8.18
CA LEU A 46 -12.20 -11.15 -8.94
C LEU A 46 -10.76 -11.28 -8.43
N PRO A 47 -9.75 -10.82 -9.20
CA PRO A 47 -8.41 -10.66 -8.66
C PRO A 47 -8.42 -9.75 -7.42
N GLY A 48 -7.54 -10.05 -6.46
CA GLY A 48 -7.50 -9.36 -5.17
C GLY A 48 -6.27 -8.48 -4.99
N VAL A 49 -6.44 -7.35 -4.33
CA VAL A 49 -5.33 -6.50 -3.90
C VAL A 49 -5.44 -6.23 -2.40
N LEU A 50 -4.43 -6.69 -1.65
CA LEU A 50 -4.27 -6.33 -0.25
C LEU A 50 -3.56 -4.98 -0.17
N ILE A 51 -4.12 -4.04 0.57
CA ILE A 51 -3.54 -2.73 0.83
C ILE A 51 -3.00 -2.69 2.25
N LEU A 52 -1.72 -2.40 2.40
CA LEU A 52 -1.07 -2.18 3.69
C LEU A 52 -0.97 -0.67 3.92
N PRO A 53 -1.65 -0.13 4.95
CA PRO A 53 -1.69 1.30 5.19
C PRO A 53 -0.38 1.82 5.77
N ALA A 54 -0.25 3.15 5.83
CA ALA A 54 0.86 3.83 6.46
C ALA A 54 0.89 3.62 7.98
N TRP A 55 1.88 4.17 8.64
CA TRP A 55 2.25 3.92 10.04
C TRP A 55 1.22 4.34 11.10
N LYS A 56 0.18 5.08 10.73
CA LYS A 56 -0.94 5.44 11.63
C LYS A 56 -2.14 4.51 11.55
N GLY A 57 -2.05 3.44 10.75
CA GLY A 57 -3.15 2.53 10.49
C GLY A 57 -3.97 2.96 9.26
N ILE A 58 -5.21 2.47 9.16
CA ILE A 58 -6.07 2.71 8.00
C ILE A 58 -6.37 4.20 7.85
N ASP A 59 -5.89 4.78 6.75
CA ASP A 59 -5.98 6.21 6.41
C ASP A 59 -6.79 6.46 5.13
N ASP A 60 -6.88 7.72 4.72
CA ASP A 60 -7.64 8.10 3.53
C ASP A 60 -6.91 7.79 2.23
N GLU A 61 -5.57 7.72 2.24
CA GLU A 61 -4.77 7.27 1.09
C GLU A 61 -5.11 5.82 0.74
N ALA A 62 -5.07 4.92 1.74
CA ALA A 62 -5.44 3.52 1.57
C ALA A 62 -6.90 3.34 1.13
N LYS A 63 -7.83 4.14 1.69
CA LYS A 63 -9.25 4.09 1.30
C LYS A 63 -9.47 4.56 -0.14
N THR A 64 -8.77 5.63 -0.56
CA THR A 64 -8.83 6.14 -1.94
C THR A 64 -8.30 5.11 -2.92
N ALA A 65 -7.15 4.49 -2.61
CA ALA A 65 -6.60 3.40 -3.41
C ALA A 65 -7.57 2.21 -3.53
N ALA A 66 -8.24 1.82 -2.43
CA ALA A 66 -9.23 0.74 -2.46
C ALA A 66 -10.40 1.05 -3.40
N ALA A 67 -10.93 2.28 -3.33
CA ALA A 67 -12.03 2.71 -4.21
C ALA A 67 -11.62 2.75 -5.68
N ASP A 68 -10.41 3.15 -5.99
CA ASP A 68 -9.90 3.17 -7.36
C ASP A 68 -9.63 1.76 -7.89
N LEU A 69 -9.09 0.86 -7.07
CA LEU A 69 -8.92 -0.55 -7.41
C LEU A 69 -10.27 -1.25 -7.67
N GLU A 70 -11.30 -0.93 -6.90
CA GLU A 70 -12.65 -1.45 -7.14
C GLU A 70 -13.17 -1.04 -8.52
N LYS A 71 -12.97 0.20 -8.95
CA LYS A 71 -13.32 0.68 -10.30
C LYS A 71 -12.54 -0.03 -11.40
N GLN A 72 -11.32 -0.49 -11.10
CA GLN A 72 -10.49 -1.28 -12.02
C GLN A 72 -10.86 -2.78 -12.07
N GLY A 73 -11.85 -3.21 -11.26
CA GLY A 73 -12.34 -4.58 -11.23
C GLY A 73 -11.58 -5.50 -10.26
N TYR A 74 -10.88 -4.95 -9.28
CA TYR A 74 -10.24 -5.72 -8.20
C TYR A 74 -11.11 -5.73 -6.94
N ILE A 75 -11.06 -6.80 -6.16
CA ILE A 75 -11.47 -6.76 -4.75
C ILE A 75 -10.28 -6.21 -3.97
N ALA A 76 -10.45 -5.06 -3.31
CA ALA A 76 -9.41 -4.51 -2.45
C ALA A 76 -9.76 -4.73 -0.97
N PHE A 77 -8.75 -5.09 -0.18
CA PHE A 77 -8.86 -5.24 1.27
C PHE A 77 -7.78 -4.41 1.95
N ILE A 78 -8.16 -3.51 2.84
CA ILE A 78 -7.21 -2.72 3.64
C ILE A 78 -6.98 -3.47 4.96
N ALA A 79 -5.72 -3.82 5.21
CA ALA A 79 -5.34 -4.57 6.40
C ALA A 79 -5.34 -3.69 7.66
N ASP A 80 -5.84 -4.24 8.77
CA ASP A 80 -5.53 -3.75 10.11
C ASP A 80 -4.33 -4.53 10.66
N ILE A 81 -3.18 -3.86 10.77
CA ILE A 81 -1.96 -4.48 11.30
C ILE A 81 -1.89 -4.40 12.82
N TYR A 82 -2.44 -3.34 13.41
CA TYR A 82 -2.27 -3.05 14.83
C TYR A 82 -3.32 -3.70 15.72
N GLY A 83 -4.56 -3.68 15.27
CA GLY A 83 -5.71 -4.22 15.99
C GLY A 83 -6.44 -3.21 16.85
N GLU A 84 -7.63 -3.62 17.25
CA GLU A 84 -8.53 -2.80 18.07
C GLU A 84 -7.86 -2.42 19.39
N GLY A 85 -7.90 -1.15 19.74
CA GLY A 85 -7.25 -0.60 20.93
C GLY A 85 -5.77 -0.23 20.76
N ASN A 86 -5.12 -0.61 19.63
CA ASN A 86 -3.70 -0.35 19.39
C ASN A 86 -3.43 0.65 18.24
N ILE A 87 -4.48 1.28 17.71
CA ILE A 87 -4.31 2.32 16.67
C ILE A 87 -3.59 3.52 17.29
N PRO A 88 -2.45 3.95 16.73
CA PRO A 88 -1.66 5.04 17.31
C PRO A 88 -2.43 6.36 17.34
N ALA A 89 -2.40 7.05 18.48
CA ALA A 89 -3.04 8.35 18.65
C ALA A 89 -2.18 9.54 18.19
N ASP A 90 -0.86 9.37 18.17
CA ASP A 90 0.12 10.40 17.83
C ASP A 90 1.34 9.83 17.08
N ASN A 91 2.26 10.70 16.67
CA ASN A 91 3.47 10.30 15.94
C ASN A 91 4.43 9.44 16.77
N ALA A 92 4.52 9.68 18.07
CA ALA A 92 5.43 8.94 18.95
C ALA A 92 4.96 7.49 19.11
N SER A 93 3.67 7.28 19.40
CA SER A 93 3.06 5.95 19.47
C SER A 93 3.09 5.24 18.11
N ALA A 94 2.84 5.97 17.00
CA ALA A 94 2.94 5.42 15.65
C ALA A 94 4.36 4.93 15.33
N GLY A 95 5.38 5.73 15.65
CA GLY A 95 6.78 5.34 15.47
C GLY A 95 7.16 4.11 16.29
N LYS A 96 6.71 4.03 17.55
CA LYS A 96 6.95 2.88 18.42
C LYS A 96 6.29 1.61 17.87
N THR A 97 5.01 1.69 17.49
CA THR A 97 4.24 0.52 17.01
C THR A 97 4.74 0.03 15.66
N ALA A 98 4.96 0.94 14.69
CA ALA A 98 5.56 0.57 13.40
C ALA A 98 6.97 0.02 13.56
N GLY A 99 7.78 0.60 14.48
CA GLY A 99 9.12 0.12 14.81
C GLY A 99 9.14 -1.29 15.39
N PHE A 100 8.13 -1.67 16.17
CA PHE A 100 7.98 -3.05 16.65
C PHE A 100 7.86 -4.03 15.47
N TYR A 101 6.92 -3.80 14.54
CA TYR A 101 6.71 -4.70 13.39
C TYR A 101 7.88 -4.69 12.40
N LYS A 102 8.61 -3.58 12.26
CA LYS A 102 9.83 -3.55 11.43
C LYS A 102 10.97 -4.40 12.02
N LYS A 103 11.02 -4.56 13.35
CA LYS A 103 11.98 -5.42 14.04
C LYS A 103 11.50 -6.87 14.12
N ASP A 104 10.24 -7.08 14.46
CA ASP A 104 9.60 -8.40 14.48
C ASP A 104 8.88 -8.63 13.14
N PHE A 105 9.69 -8.90 12.10
CA PHE A 105 9.16 -9.15 10.77
C PHE A 105 8.25 -10.39 10.71
N ALA A 106 8.46 -11.39 11.57
CA ALA A 106 7.62 -12.57 11.64
C ALA A 106 6.21 -12.22 12.14
N ALA A 107 6.09 -11.39 13.17
CA ALA A 107 4.81 -10.85 13.62
C ALA A 107 4.14 -10.01 12.53
N TYR A 108 4.93 -9.22 11.77
CA TYR A 108 4.39 -8.43 10.67
C TYR A 108 3.83 -9.32 9.55
N GLN A 109 4.62 -10.28 9.08
CA GLN A 109 4.21 -11.25 8.06
C GLN A 109 2.96 -12.04 8.50
N LYS A 110 2.86 -12.41 9.77
CA LYS A 110 1.66 -13.06 10.34
C LYS A 110 0.42 -12.17 10.22
N ARG A 111 0.50 -10.88 10.57
CA ARG A 111 -0.61 -9.92 10.43
C ARG A 111 -1.04 -9.75 8.97
N ILE A 112 -0.08 -9.68 8.05
CA ILE A 112 -0.34 -9.61 6.62
C ILE A 112 -1.01 -10.91 6.13
N SER A 113 -0.52 -12.07 6.54
CA SER A 113 -1.11 -13.37 6.18
C SER A 113 -2.58 -13.49 6.64
N LEU A 114 -2.90 -13.06 7.86
CA LEU A 114 -4.28 -13.05 8.36
C LEU A 114 -5.20 -12.14 7.53
N ALA A 115 -4.69 -10.99 7.06
CA ALA A 115 -5.43 -10.10 6.19
C ALA A 115 -5.61 -10.69 4.78
N LEU A 116 -4.61 -11.39 4.23
CA LEU A 116 -4.70 -12.13 2.97
C LEU A 116 -5.80 -13.21 3.04
N GLU A 117 -5.91 -13.93 4.15
CA GLU A 117 -6.99 -14.89 4.34
C GLU A 117 -8.38 -14.22 4.34
N GLN A 118 -8.49 -13.00 4.88
CA GLN A 118 -9.76 -12.28 4.80
C GLN A 118 -10.07 -11.84 3.37
N LEU A 119 -9.08 -11.37 2.61
CA LEU A 119 -9.25 -11.01 1.20
C LEU A 119 -9.76 -12.22 0.38
N LYS A 120 -9.18 -13.41 0.58
CA LYS A 120 -9.64 -14.67 -0.05
C LYS A 120 -11.07 -15.02 0.35
N LYS A 121 -11.40 -14.98 1.66
CA LYS A 121 -12.76 -15.24 2.17
C LYS A 121 -13.79 -14.25 1.61
N ASN A 122 -13.37 -13.05 1.25
CA ASN A 122 -14.22 -12.04 0.61
C ASN A 122 -14.24 -12.15 -0.94
N GLY A 123 -13.79 -13.27 -1.50
CA GLY A 123 -14.02 -13.64 -2.90
C GLY A 123 -12.87 -13.33 -3.84
N ALA A 124 -11.71 -12.91 -3.34
CA ALA A 124 -10.53 -12.80 -4.19
C ALA A 124 -10.07 -14.18 -4.67
N ILE A 125 -9.71 -14.26 -5.96
CA ILE A 125 -9.16 -15.48 -6.56
C ILE A 125 -7.78 -15.74 -5.95
N PRO A 126 -7.53 -16.86 -5.26
CA PRO A 126 -6.31 -17.09 -4.48
C PRO A 126 -5.01 -16.99 -5.31
N GLU A 127 -5.06 -17.39 -6.57
CA GLU A 127 -3.93 -17.40 -7.51
C GLU A 127 -3.70 -16.02 -8.16
N LYS A 128 -4.57 -15.05 -7.90
CA LYS A 128 -4.55 -13.71 -8.47
C LYS A 128 -4.61 -12.64 -7.38
N ILE A 129 -3.66 -12.68 -6.44
CA ILE A 129 -3.56 -11.71 -5.36
C ILE A 129 -2.23 -10.98 -5.41
N ALA A 130 -2.28 -9.65 -5.29
CA ALA A 130 -1.12 -8.78 -5.08
C ALA A 130 -1.22 -8.01 -3.76
N VAL A 131 -0.09 -7.51 -3.28
CA VAL A 131 -0.01 -6.61 -2.13
C VAL A 131 0.53 -5.27 -2.58
N ILE A 132 -0.11 -4.18 -2.20
CA ILE A 132 0.45 -2.83 -2.30
C ILE A 132 0.56 -2.21 -0.91
N GLY A 133 1.51 -1.34 -0.68
CA GLY A 133 1.63 -0.70 0.63
C GLY A 133 2.34 0.65 0.58
N TYR A 134 1.92 1.54 1.48
CA TYR A 134 2.39 2.91 1.60
C TYR A 134 3.26 3.08 2.85
N CYS A 135 4.42 3.71 2.75
CA CYS A 135 5.32 3.98 3.87
C CYS A 135 5.64 2.71 4.68
N PHE A 136 5.15 2.59 5.92
CA PHE A 136 5.22 1.37 6.72
C PHE A 136 4.63 0.17 5.96
N GLY A 137 3.49 0.34 5.32
CA GLY A 137 2.88 -0.69 4.45
C GLY A 137 3.75 -1.08 3.27
N GLY A 138 4.53 -0.15 2.69
CA GLY A 138 5.50 -0.44 1.63
C GLY A 138 6.62 -1.39 2.10
N THR A 139 7.10 -1.20 3.35
CA THR A 139 7.99 -2.18 4.01
C THR A 139 7.29 -3.53 4.14
N GLY A 140 6.01 -3.56 4.52
CA GLY A 140 5.21 -4.78 4.63
C GLY A 140 4.99 -5.49 3.29
N ALA A 141 4.88 -4.74 2.19
CA ALA A 141 4.80 -5.32 0.86
C ALA A 141 6.09 -6.09 0.51
N LEU A 142 7.27 -5.51 0.79
CA LEU A 142 8.54 -6.22 0.64
C LEU A 142 8.65 -7.42 1.60
N GLU A 143 8.20 -7.28 2.84
CA GLU A 143 8.18 -8.39 3.80
C GLU A 143 7.22 -9.52 3.35
N SER A 144 6.17 -9.23 2.59
CA SER A 144 5.32 -10.25 1.99
C SER A 144 6.07 -11.12 0.98
N ALA A 145 6.92 -10.50 0.15
CA ALA A 145 7.77 -11.22 -0.79
C ALA A 145 8.89 -12.00 -0.08
N ARG A 146 9.58 -11.37 0.88
CA ARG A 146 10.62 -11.98 1.71
C ARG A 146 10.11 -13.18 2.52
N GLY A 147 8.89 -13.08 3.04
CA GLY A 147 8.20 -14.14 3.80
C GLY A 147 7.55 -15.19 2.91
N LYS A 148 7.69 -15.10 1.59
CA LYS A 148 7.10 -16.04 0.61
C LYS A 148 5.59 -16.21 0.82
N LEU A 149 4.89 -15.13 1.17
CA LEU A 149 3.44 -15.18 1.28
C LEU A 149 2.81 -15.51 -0.08
N PRO A 150 1.64 -16.16 -0.12
CA PRO A 150 1.05 -16.65 -1.36
C PRO A 150 0.42 -15.50 -2.18
N VAL A 151 1.28 -14.68 -2.77
CA VAL A 151 0.93 -13.53 -3.61
C VAL A 151 1.80 -13.52 -4.86
N VAL A 152 1.24 -13.08 -5.98
CA VAL A 152 1.94 -13.10 -7.28
C VAL A 152 2.83 -11.87 -7.47
N GLY A 153 2.56 -10.78 -6.77
CA GLY A 153 3.40 -9.59 -6.82
C GLY A 153 3.14 -8.62 -5.69
N VAL A 154 4.09 -7.72 -5.49
CA VAL A 154 4.03 -6.67 -4.45
C VAL A 154 4.46 -5.32 -5.01
N VAL A 155 3.85 -4.23 -4.50
CA VAL A 155 4.25 -2.85 -4.79
C VAL A 155 4.60 -2.15 -3.47
N SER A 156 5.85 -1.74 -3.33
CA SER A 156 6.31 -0.92 -2.21
C SER A 156 6.32 0.55 -2.62
N ILE A 157 5.36 1.32 -2.11
CA ILE A 157 5.24 2.75 -2.39
C ILE A 157 5.88 3.52 -1.23
N HIS A 158 6.98 4.23 -1.51
CA HIS A 158 7.81 4.96 -0.54
C HIS A 158 8.04 4.21 0.80
N GLY A 159 8.20 2.88 0.73
CA GLY A 159 8.53 2.06 1.89
C GLY A 159 10.01 2.16 2.28
N SER A 160 10.34 1.82 3.52
CA SER A 160 11.73 1.52 3.85
C SER A 160 12.12 0.22 3.15
N ILE A 161 13.14 0.29 2.30
CA ILE A 161 13.53 -0.81 1.42
C ILE A 161 14.56 -1.76 2.05
N GLY A 162 15.24 -1.30 3.09
CA GLY A 162 16.22 -2.11 3.82
C GLY A 162 15.60 -3.28 4.60
N LYS A 163 16.42 -4.27 4.90
CA LYS A 163 16.12 -5.36 5.83
C LYS A 163 17.27 -5.55 6.82
N ASP A 164 17.04 -6.31 7.86
CA ASP A 164 18.11 -6.74 8.77
C ASP A 164 19.16 -7.53 7.98
N GLN A 165 20.39 -7.05 7.98
CA GLN A 165 21.51 -7.63 7.21
C GLN A 165 21.94 -9.02 7.71
N SER A 166 21.54 -9.43 8.91
CA SER A 166 21.74 -10.80 9.40
C SER A 166 20.87 -11.83 8.68
N ARG A 167 19.81 -11.39 8.00
CA ARG A 167 18.91 -12.26 7.22
C ARG A 167 19.53 -12.60 5.87
N PRO A 168 19.57 -13.88 5.47
CA PRO A 168 20.10 -14.27 4.16
C PRO A 168 19.25 -13.69 3.02
N ASN A 169 19.86 -13.55 1.84
CA ASN A 169 19.16 -13.27 0.61
C ASN A 169 18.64 -14.59 0.04
N GLU A 170 17.36 -14.85 0.27
CA GLU A 170 16.71 -16.07 -0.20
C GLU A 170 16.08 -15.87 -1.59
N ALA A 171 15.78 -16.98 -2.27
CA ALA A 171 15.06 -16.95 -3.56
C ALA A 171 13.66 -16.34 -3.39
N ILE A 172 13.34 -15.40 -4.26
CA ILE A 172 12.06 -14.66 -4.29
C ILE A 172 11.36 -14.92 -5.62
N SER A 173 10.21 -15.61 -5.58
CA SER A 173 9.38 -15.89 -6.76
C SER A 173 8.31 -14.83 -7.02
N THR A 174 8.02 -14.00 -6.02
CA THR A 174 7.04 -12.91 -6.11
C THR A 174 7.60 -11.77 -6.96
N LYS A 175 6.83 -11.24 -7.90
CA LYS A 175 7.22 -10.07 -8.69
C LYS A 175 7.19 -8.80 -7.82
N ILE A 176 8.14 -7.89 -8.03
CA ILE A 176 8.33 -6.73 -7.14
C ILE A 176 8.40 -5.43 -7.95
N LEU A 177 7.56 -4.47 -7.60
CA LEU A 177 7.70 -3.08 -7.99
C LEU A 177 8.02 -2.23 -6.75
N VAL A 178 9.08 -1.43 -6.84
CA VAL A 178 9.43 -0.44 -5.81
C VAL A 178 9.30 0.96 -6.39
N GLU A 179 8.48 1.78 -5.76
CA GLU A 179 8.26 3.18 -6.09
C GLU A 179 8.99 4.07 -5.09
N ASN A 180 10.19 4.52 -5.48
CA ASN A 180 11.14 5.20 -4.61
C ASN A 180 11.15 6.71 -4.84
N PRO A 181 10.84 7.54 -3.84
CA PRO A 181 11.02 8.99 -3.96
C PRO A 181 12.51 9.37 -3.92
N ALA A 182 12.95 10.24 -4.86
CA ALA A 182 14.36 10.58 -5.03
C ALA A 182 14.96 11.35 -3.84
N GLU A 183 14.12 12.04 -3.06
CA GLU A 183 14.54 12.89 -1.93
C GLU A 183 14.12 12.29 -0.56
N ASP A 184 13.88 10.97 -0.52
CA ASP A 184 13.56 10.29 0.74
C ASP A 184 14.82 10.10 1.58
N LYS A 185 14.91 10.87 2.67
CA LYS A 185 16.01 10.75 3.63
C LYS A 185 16.01 9.44 4.43
N GLY A 186 14.90 8.70 4.39
CA GLY A 186 14.75 7.39 5.04
C GLY A 186 15.32 6.23 4.21
N VAL A 187 15.76 6.50 2.96
CA VAL A 187 16.39 5.52 2.07
C VAL A 187 17.79 5.99 1.74
N THR A 188 18.78 5.31 2.28
CA THR A 188 20.20 5.63 2.02
C THR A 188 20.68 4.97 0.71
N PRO A 189 21.77 5.46 0.10
CA PRO A 189 22.42 4.77 -1.02
C PRO A 189 22.81 3.32 -0.68
N GLU A 190 23.16 3.04 0.58
CA GLU A 190 23.45 1.70 1.05
C GLU A 190 22.22 0.81 1.04
N ASP A 191 21.07 1.30 1.54
CA ASP A 191 19.79 0.56 1.48
C ASP A 191 19.42 0.21 0.06
N TYR A 192 19.60 1.16 -0.88
CA TYR A 192 19.36 0.94 -2.30
C TYR A 192 20.25 -0.16 -2.87
N ASN A 193 21.56 -0.09 -2.64
CA ASN A 193 22.52 -1.08 -3.12
C ASN A 193 22.27 -2.47 -2.51
N ASN A 194 21.91 -2.53 -1.23
CA ASN A 194 21.56 -3.75 -0.53
C ASN A 194 20.28 -4.38 -1.10
N LEU A 195 19.25 -3.57 -1.43
CA LEU A 195 18.07 -4.06 -2.11
C LEU A 195 18.40 -4.65 -3.48
N VAL A 196 19.18 -3.93 -4.31
CA VAL A 196 19.62 -4.43 -5.62
C VAL A 196 20.33 -5.77 -5.49
N LYS A 197 21.26 -5.86 -4.52
CA LYS A 197 21.95 -7.12 -4.24
C LYS A 197 20.99 -8.22 -3.80
N GLU A 198 20.07 -7.95 -2.87
CA GLU A 198 19.07 -8.90 -2.39
C GLU A 198 18.21 -9.44 -3.54
N MET A 199 17.71 -8.58 -4.40
CA MET A 199 16.86 -8.96 -5.53
C MET A 199 17.62 -9.83 -6.54
N ASN A 200 18.88 -9.48 -6.83
CA ASN A 200 19.71 -10.24 -7.76
C ASN A 200 20.10 -11.61 -7.17
N ASP A 201 20.53 -11.67 -5.91
CA ASP A 201 20.84 -12.92 -5.21
C ASP A 201 19.60 -13.84 -5.16
N GLY A 202 18.43 -13.25 -4.87
CA GLY A 202 17.14 -13.95 -4.81
C GLY A 202 16.55 -14.30 -6.17
N LYS A 203 17.19 -13.89 -7.28
CA LYS A 203 16.71 -14.07 -8.67
C LYS A 203 15.27 -13.59 -8.86
N ALA A 204 14.91 -12.51 -8.19
CA ALA A 204 13.60 -11.92 -8.26
C ALA A 204 13.32 -11.30 -9.65
N ASP A 205 12.06 -11.28 -10.05
CA ASP A 205 11.55 -10.41 -11.12
C ASP A 205 11.17 -9.08 -10.48
N TRP A 206 11.98 -8.04 -10.69
CA TRP A 206 11.85 -6.80 -9.95
C TRP A 206 12.14 -5.55 -10.76
N GLN A 207 11.53 -4.45 -10.35
CA GLN A 207 11.78 -3.12 -10.88
C GLN A 207 11.75 -2.10 -9.75
N ILE A 208 12.62 -1.07 -9.83
CA ILE A 208 12.55 0.12 -9.00
C ILE A 208 12.39 1.35 -9.90
N ILE A 209 11.42 2.22 -9.59
CA ILE A 209 11.19 3.48 -10.28
C ILE A 209 11.46 4.61 -9.29
N THR A 210 12.38 5.50 -9.63
CA THR A 210 12.72 6.66 -8.81
C THR A 210 12.00 7.90 -9.33
N TYR A 211 11.31 8.61 -8.43
CA TYR A 211 10.49 9.79 -8.74
C TYR A 211 11.23 11.07 -8.32
N ALA A 212 11.61 11.88 -9.29
CA ALA A 212 12.33 13.14 -9.08
C ALA A 212 11.51 14.15 -8.27
N ASN A 213 12.17 15.00 -7.49
CA ASN A 213 11.56 16.06 -6.67
C ASN A 213 10.45 15.51 -5.74
N SER A 214 10.62 14.31 -5.24
CA SER A 214 9.65 13.61 -4.40
C SER A 214 10.29 13.21 -3.08
N LYS A 215 9.64 13.61 -1.99
CA LYS A 215 10.00 13.22 -0.62
C LYS A 215 9.14 12.06 -0.15
N HIS A 216 9.35 11.60 1.09
CA HIS A 216 8.79 10.37 1.63
C HIS A 216 7.29 10.17 1.35
N THR A 217 6.44 11.15 1.63
CA THR A 217 4.97 11.01 1.51
C THR A 217 4.42 11.69 0.25
N PHE A 218 5.13 11.59 -0.88
CA PHE A 218 4.81 12.29 -2.12
C PHE A 218 3.46 11.88 -2.75
N THR A 219 2.90 10.75 -2.36
CA THR A 219 1.61 10.24 -2.86
C THR A 219 0.41 10.66 -2.02
N ASP A 220 0.61 11.12 -0.76
CA ASP A 220 -0.47 11.54 0.13
C ASP A 220 -0.89 12.99 -0.12
N PRO A 221 -2.13 13.26 -0.63
CA PRO A 221 -2.62 14.62 -0.86
C PRO A 221 -2.70 15.50 0.40
N LYS A 222 -2.67 14.91 1.60
CA LYS A 222 -2.70 15.63 2.88
C LYS A 222 -1.30 15.97 3.40
N SER A 223 -0.26 15.45 2.78
CA SER A 223 1.12 15.71 3.16
C SER A 223 1.63 17.03 2.59
N ALA A 224 2.49 17.71 3.36
CA ALA A 224 3.27 18.84 2.85
C ALA A 224 4.29 18.41 1.76
N ASP A 225 4.60 17.14 1.67
CA ASP A 225 5.51 16.55 0.68
C ASP A 225 4.79 16.08 -0.60
N TYR A 226 3.47 16.33 -0.73
CA TYR A 226 2.68 15.87 -1.88
C TYR A 226 3.20 16.41 -3.20
N ASN A 227 3.45 15.50 -4.14
CA ASN A 227 3.81 15.82 -5.52
C ASN A 227 2.75 15.24 -6.48
N PRO A 228 1.74 16.02 -6.91
CA PRO A 228 0.59 15.49 -7.65
C PRO A 228 0.98 14.86 -8.99
N VAL A 229 2.04 15.36 -9.64
CA VAL A 229 2.52 14.82 -10.91
C VAL A 229 3.14 13.44 -10.72
N MET A 230 4.02 13.31 -9.72
CA MET A 230 4.71 12.05 -9.45
C MET A 230 3.79 11.03 -8.77
N ALA A 231 2.88 11.48 -7.90
CA ALA A 231 1.84 10.62 -7.32
C ALA A 231 0.96 9.97 -8.40
N LYS A 232 0.53 10.76 -9.39
CA LYS A 232 -0.23 10.23 -10.53
C LYS A 232 0.58 9.24 -11.36
N ARG A 233 1.87 9.50 -11.60
CA ARG A 233 2.75 8.59 -12.34
C ARG A 233 2.94 7.27 -11.56
N ALA A 234 3.21 7.36 -10.26
CA ALA A 234 3.35 6.19 -9.39
C ALA A 234 2.08 5.33 -9.42
N TRP A 235 0.92 5.92 -9.24
CA TRP A 235 -0.34 5.20 -9.34
C TRP A 235 -0.56 4.52 -10.70
N ASN A 236 -0.19 5.18 -11.80
CA ASN A 236 -0.29 4.57 -13.13
C ASN A 236 0.68 3.38 -13.29
N HIS A 237 1.90 3.46 -12.76
CA HIS A 237 2.84 2.33 -12.78
C HIS A 237 2.33 1.17 -11.90
N THR A 238 1.81 1.46 -10.71
CA THR A 238 1.11 0.45 -9.87
C THR A 238 -0.01 -0.24 -10.65
N LEU A 239 -0.92 0.51 -11.30
CA LEU A 239 -2.02 -0.08 -12.07
C LEU A 239 -1.53 -0.90 -13.28
N MET A 240 -0.49 -0.44 -13.96
CA MET A 240 0.11 -1.17 -15.08
C MET A 240 0.72 -2.50 -14.62
N PHE A 241 1.46 -2.48 -13.53
CA PHE A 241 2.03 -3.68 -12.91
C PHE A 241 0.94 -4.67 -12.46
N LEU A 242 -0.08 -4.19 -11.73
CA LEU A 242 -1.19 -5.04 -11.31
C LEU A 242 -1.93 -5.65 -12.49
N LYS A 243 -2.10 -4.90 -13.57
CA LYS A 243 -2.74 -5.41 -14.80
C LYS A 243 -1.91 -6.51 -15.46
N GLU A 244 -0.60 -6.41 -15.44
CA GLU A 244 0.31 -7.42 -15.99
C GLU A 244 0.24 -8.72 -15.21
N ILE A 245 0.28 -8.65 -13.86
CA ILE A 245 0.46 -9.83 -13.02
C ILE A 245 -0.84 -10.52 -12.60
N LEU A 246 -2.00 -9.83 -12.67
CA LEU A 246 -3.30 -10.32 -12.19
C LEU A 246 -4.28 -10.71 -13.30
N LYS A 247 -3.95 -10.49 -14.55
CA LYS A 247 -4.85 -10.77 -15.69
C LYS A 247 -4.68 -12.14 -16.30
#